data_18e92b33b555a2037a7736f13b17e704
#
_entry.id   18e92b33b555a2037a7736f13b17e704
#
_cell.length_a   1.000
_cell.length_b   1.000
_cell.length_c   1.000
_cell.angle_alpha   90.00
_cell.angle_beta   90.00
_cell.angle_gamma   90.00
#
_symmetry.space_group_name_H-M   'P 1'
#
loop_
_entity.id
_entity.type
_entity.pdbx_description
1 polymer ?
#
loop_
_entity_poly.entity_id
_entity_poly.type
_entity_poly.pdbx_seq_one_letter_code
_entity_poly.pdbx_strand_id
1 'polypeptide(L)'
;MKKNITNKILMVRPALFAFNEETAVNNYYQKRDNKTVEEIQNSALIEFDKMVEKLKNIGIDVKVIQDTKEPHTPDSIFPNNWFSTHYSNTVVLYPMFAENRRLERTDRIYDFFDNVDDLNVVDYSSLEKENIFLEGTGALVLDRKNKKAYCSLSQRADEKLLDIFCEDAGYKKIAFHSYQTINDERKAIYHTNVMMAMGENYAILCADSIDNLEERAAVINELEKDKKEIVYISEQQVESFLGNTIELVNNEGVNICVMSATAYSALTDEQKNIIEKYDVILPVDVHTIEKYGGGSARCMIAELFI
;
A
#
# COMPACT_ATOMS: atom_id res chain seq x y z
N MET A 1 5.57 19.84 13.34
CA MET A 1 5.96 18.42 13.51
C MET A 1 5.58 17.69 12.24
N LYS A 2 6.44 16.79 11.74
CA LYS A 2 6.09 15.92 10.61
C LYS A 2 4.97 14.97 11.05
N LYS A 3 3.93 14.82 10.21
CA LYS A 3 2.80 13.91 10.45
C LYS A 3 3.02 12.60 9.71
N ASN A 4 2.40 11.51 10.17
CA ASN A 4 2.38 10.26 9.40
C ASN A 4 1.45 10.33 8.20
N ILE A 5 0.46 11.20 8.26
CA ILE A 5 -0.70 11.25 7.37
C ILE A 5 -0.76 12.56 6.59
N THR A 6 -1.39 12.52 5.44
CA THR A 6 -1.62 13.66 4.54
C THR A 6 -3.09 13.74 4.14
N ASN A 7 -3.51 14.92 3.66
CA ASN A 7 -4.81 15.10 3.01
C ASN A 7 -4.72 15.09 1.48
N LYS A 8 -3.52 14.93 0.92
CA LYS A 8 -3.29 14.93 -0.53
C LYS A 8 -2.86 13.54 -1.00
N ILE A 9 -3.53 13.03 -1.99
CA ILE A 9 -3.23 11.71 -2.55
C ILE A 9 -3.27 11.72 -4.08
N LEU A 10 -2.54 10.79 -4.67
CA LEU A 10 -2.61 10.49 -6.10
C LEU A 10 -3.16 9.09 -6.30
N MET A 11 -4.06 8.97 -7.26
CA MET A 11 -4.65 7.70 -7.70
C MET A 11 -4.56 7.60 -9.23
N VAL A 12 -4.38 6.40 -9.74
CA VAL A 12 -4.31 6.14 -11.19
C VAL A 12 -5.58 5.43 -11.64
N ARG A 13 -6.35 6.09 -12.52
CA ARG A 13 -7.57 5.53 -13.10
C ARG A 13 -7.19 4.58 -14.23
N PRO A 14 -7.46 3.26 -14.10
CA PRO A 14 -6.92 2.27 -15.02
C PRO A 14 -7.54 2.37 -16.41
N ALA A 15 -6.73 2.18 -17.46
CA ALA A 15 -7.20 2.12 -18.84
C ALA A 15 -7.54 0.69 -19.28
N LEU A 16 -6.86 -0.31 -18.70
CA LEU A 16 -7.03 -1.72 -19.04
C LEU A 16 -6.70 -2.62 -17.83
N PHE A 17 -7.52 -2.54 -16.79
CA PHE A 17 -7.39 -3.37 -15.60
C PHE A 17 -7.78 -4.82 -15.88
N ALA A 18 -6.94 -5.74 -15.51
CA ALA A 18 -7.17 -7.18 -15.68
C ALA A 18 -6.34 -7.98 -14.66
N PHE A 19 -6.56 -9.29 -14.64
CA PHE A 19 -5.68 -10.21 -13.92
C PHE A 19 -4.26 -10.15 -14.49
N ASN A 20 -3.26 -9.99 -13.63
CA ASN A 20 -1.86 -9.86 -14.04
C ASN A 20 -1.09 -11.18 -13.80
N GLU A 21 -0.76 -11.88 -14.89
CA GLU A 21 -0.02 -13.15 -14.85
C GLU A 21 1.36 -13.02 -14.20
N GLU A 22 2.05 -11.91 -14.43
CA GLU A 22 3.41 -11.72 -13.92
C GLU A 22 3.43 -11.53 -12.40
N THR A 23 2.39 -10.92 -11.83
CA THR A 23 2.29 -10.70 -10.39
C THR A 23 1.62 -11.86 -9.66
N ALA A 24 0.80 -12.67 -10.34
CA ALA A 24 0.10 -13.80 -9.76
C ALA A 24 1.02 -14.92 -9.25
N VAL A 25 2.27 -14.96 -9.67
CA VAL A 25 3.25 -15.98 -9.25
C VAL A 25 3.54 -15.96 -7.75
N ASN A 26 3.34 -14.82 -7.09
CA ASN A 26 3.53 -14.66 -5.64
C ASN A 26 2.43 -13.82 -4.96
N ASN A 27 1.48 -13.26 -5.73
CA ASN A 27 0.28 -12.59 -5.20
C ASN A 27 -0.89 -13.58 -5.18
N TYR A 28 -1.04 -14.29 -4.08
CA TYR A 28 -2.06 -15.36 -3.91
C TYR A 28 -3.48 -14.80 -3.68
N TYR A 29 -3.66 -13.49 -3.56
CA TYR A 29 -4.97 -12.84 -3.41
C TYR A 29 -5.68 -12.67 -4.74
N GLN A 30 -4.97 -12.69 -5.87
CA GLN A 30 -5.56 -12.64 -7.21
C GLN A 30 -6.33 -13.92 -7.51
N LYS A 31 -7.57 -13.76 -7.99
CA LYS A 31 -8.44 -14.90 -8.34
C LYS A 31 -9.02 -14.71 -9.73
N ARG A 32 -9.17 -15.82 -10.47
CA ARG A 32 -9.81 -15.84 -11.78
C ARG A 32 -11.22 -16.41 -11.70
N ASP A 33 -12.04 -15.98 -12.65
CA ASP A 33 -13.31 -16.60 -13.01
C ASP A 33 -13.55 -16.47 -14.54
N ASN A 34 -14.79 -16.64 -14.97
CA ASN A 34 -15.16 -16.65 -16.40
C ASN A 34 -15.53 -15.25 -16.94
N LYS A 35 -15.30 -14.14 -16.20
CA LYS A 35 -15.58 -12.81 -16.70
C LYS A 35 -14.58 -12.40 -17.77
N THR A 36 -15.06 -11.67 -18.77
CA THR A 36 -14.23 -11.06 -19.81
C THR A 36 -13.40 -9.89 -19.25
N VAL A 37 -12.29 -9.59 -19.92
CA VAL A 37 -11.46 -8.41 -19.56
C VAL A 37 -12.28 -7.12 -19.59
N GLU A 38 -13.23 -6.99 -20.53
CA GLU A 38 -14.10 -5.81 -20.63
C GLU A 38 -15.05 -5.70 -19.43
N GLU A 39 -15.65 -6.81 -18.98
CA GLU A 39 -16.51 -6.82 -17.78
C GLU A 39 -15.73 -6.47 -16.51
N ILE A 40 -14.49 -7.00 -16.39
CA ILE A 40 -13.59 -6.70 -15.27
C ILE A 40 -13.23 -5.22 -15.27
N GLN A 41 -12.77 -4.69 -16.42
CA GLN A 41 -12.40 -3.29 -16.58
C GLN A 41 -13.55 -2.35 -16.26
N ASN A 42 -14.75 -2.60 -16.79
CA ASN A 42 -15.91 -1.76 -16.55
C ASN A 42 -16.32 -1.75 -15.06
N SER A 43 -16.27 -2.90 -14.40
CA SER A 43 -16.56 -2.99 -12.97
C SER A 43 -15.51 -2.25 -12.14
N ALA A 44 -14.22 -2.44 -12.45
CA ALA A 44 -13.12 -1.76 -11.75
C ALA A 44 -13.18 -0.23 -11.91
N LEU A 45 -13.58 0.27 -13.10
CA LEU A 45 -13.77 1.71 -13.32
C LEU A 45 -14.88 2.29 -12.44
N ILE A 46 -16.02 1.58 -12.32
CA ILE A 46 -17.13 2.02 -11.48
C ILE A 46 -16.70 2.05 -10.00
N GLU A 47 -15.98 1.02 -9.54
CA GLU A 47 -15.47 0.95 -8.17
C GLU A 47 -14.46 2.07 -7.89
N PHE A 48 -13.51 2.28 -8.81
CA PHE A 48 -12.52 3.34 -8.73
C PHE A 48 -13.16 4.73 -8.65
N ASP A 49 -14.06 5.05 -9.58
CA ASP A 49 -14.71 6.36 -9.67
C ASP A 49 -15.55 6.65 -8.40
N LYS A 50 -16.26 5.65 -7.88
CA LYS A 50 -17.00 5.76 -6.60
C LYS A 50 -16.08 5.97 -5.40
N MET A 51 -14.92 5.30 -5.35
CA MET A 51 -13.94 5.50 -4.29
C MET A 51 -13.39 6.94 -4.33
N VAL A 52 -13.01 7.43 -5.52
CA VAL A 52 -12.55 8.82 -5.69
C VAL A 52 -13.61 9.82 -5.25
N GLU A 53 -14.87 9.62 -5.64
CA GLU A 53 -16.01 10.47 -5.24
C GLU A 53 -16.15 10.49 -3.71
N LYS A 54 -16.17 9.32 -3.05
CA LYS A 54 -16.25 9.22 -1.59
C LYS A 54 -15.14 9.96 -0.88
N LEU A 55 -13.88 9.80 -1.34
CA LEU A 55 -12.72 10.47 -0.77
C LEU A 55 -12.79 11.99 -0.92
N LYS A 56 -13.19 12.49 -2.10
CA LYS A 56 -13.39 13.92 -2.33
C LYS A 56 -14.50 14.49 -1.46
N ASN A 57 -15.62 13.78 -1.32
CA ASN A 57 -16.79 14.23 -0.54
C ASN A 57 -16.49 14.39 0.95
N ILE A 58 -15.52 13.64 1.50
CA ILE A 58 -15.10 13.79 2.89
C ILE A 58 -13.92 14.77 3.06
N GLY A 59 -13.50 15.47 2.00
CA GLY A 59 -12.50 16.53 2.06
C GLY A 59 -11.05 16.06 1.89
N ILE A 60 -10.81 14.95 1.19
CA ILE A 60 -9.47 14.55 0.75
C ILE A 60 -9.18 15.19 -0.62
N ASP A 61 -7.98 15.75 -0.79
CA ASP A 61 -7.49 16.26 -2.07
C ASP A 61 -6.97 15.10 -2.93
N VAL A 62 -7.84 14.61 -3.83
CA VAL A 62 -7.53 13.47 -4.71
C VAL A 62 -7.12 13.95 -6.08
N LYS A 63 -5.87 13.72 -6.43
CA LYS A 63 -5.34 13.86 -7.81
C LYS A 63 -5.54 12.55 -8.55
N VAL A 64 -6.16 12.60 -9.71
CA VAL A 64 -6.39 11.42 -10.55
C VAL A 64 -5.62 11.57 -11.86
N ILE A 65 -4.76 10.60 -12.14
CA ILE A 65 -4.10 10.46 -13.43
C ILE A 65 -4.81 9.37 -14.21
N GLN A 66 -5.19 9.66 -15.46
CA GLN A 66 -5.76 8.66 -16.37
C GLN A 66 -4.63 7.85 -17.01
N ASP A 67 -4.65 6.54 -16.83
CA ASP A 67 -3.74 5.61 -17.50
C ASP A 67 -4.06 5.46 -19.01
N THR A 68 -3.18 4.78 -19.74
CA THR A 68 -3.31 4.49 -21.18
C THR A 68 -3.39 2.99 -21.44
N LYS A 69 -3.98 2.63 -22.58
CA LYS A 69 -4.03 1.22 -23.02
C LYS A 69 -2.67 0.68 -23.43
N GLU A 70 -1.78 1.57 -23.87
CA GLU A 70 -0.41 1.23 -24.29
C GLU A 70 0.59 2.14 -23.58
N PRO A 71 1.65 1.57 -22.95
CA PRO A 71 1.86 0.12 -22.80
C PRO A 71 0.79 -0.53 -21.89
N HIS A 72 0.60 -1.87 -22.03
CA HIS A 72 -0.35 -2.59 -21.19
C HIS A 72 0.17 -2.75 -19.74
N THR A 73 -0.47 -2.08 -18.82
CA THR A 73 -0.13 -2.01 -17.39
C THR A 73 -1.32 -2.39 -16.52
N PRO A 74 -1.64 -3.69 -16.39
CA PRO A 74 -2.86 -4.16 -15.73
C PRO A 74 -2.96 -3.74 -14.25
N ASP A 75 -1.84 -3.50 -13.58
CA ASP A 75 -1.75 -3.13 -12.17
C ASP A 75 -1.49 -1.62 -11.95
N SER A 76 -1.60 -0.78 -12.98
CA SER A 76 -1.38 0.67 -12.88
C SER A 76 -2.22 1.37 -11.82
N ILE A 77 -3.36 0.76 -11.45
CA ILE A 77 -4.25 1.20 -10.37
C ILE A 77 -3.59 1.20 -8.98
N PHE A 78 -2.40 0.57 -8.82
CA PHE A 78 -1.66 0.47 -7.58
C PHE A 78 -0.35 1.29 -7.59
N PRO A 79 -0.43 2.64 -7.69
CA PRO A 79 0.74 3.50 -7.88
C PRO A 79 1.72 3.51 -6.71
N ASN A 80 1.26 3.18 -5.51
CA ASN A 80 2.07 3.20 -4.30
C ASN A 80 3.24 2.21 -4.29
N ASN A 81 3.30 1.29 -5.28
CA ASN A 81 4.35 0.29 -5.35
C ASN A 81 5.61 0.77 -6.07
N TRP A 82 5.52 1.70 -7.01
CA TRP A 82 6.67 2.11 -7.79
C TRP A 82 7.19 3.53 -7.48
N PHE A 83 6.41 4.35 -6.74
CA PHE A 83 6.90 5.60 -6.19
C PHE A 83 6.34 5.88 -4.80
N SER A 84 7.02 6.76 -4.07
CA SER A 84 6.50 7.42 -2.87
C SER A 84 7.00 8.85 -2.81
N THR A 85 6.26 9.70 -2.10
CA THR A 85 6.70 11.07 -1.83
C THR A 85 7.06 11.24 -0.37
N HIS A 86 7.97 12.15 -0.11
CA HIS A 86 8.47 12.47 1.22
C HIS A 86 8.56 13.97 1.42
N TYR A 87 8.62 14.40 2.68
CA TYR A 87 8.89 15.79 3.01
C TYR A 87 10.16 16.32 2.34
N SER A 88 10.24 17.64 2.14
CA SER A 88 11.31 18.33 1.42
C SER A 88 11.28 18.02 -0.09
N ASN A 89 10.08 17.94 -0.65
CA ASN A 89 9.83 17.76 -2.08
C ASN A 89 10.62 16.58 -2.66
N THR A 90 10.67 15.46 -1.95
CA THR A 90 11.40 14.28 -2.39
C THR A 90 10.45 13.22 -2.93
N VAL A 91 10.74 12.74 -4.12
CA VAL A 91 10.12 11.57 -4.75
C VAL A 91 11.13 10.45 -4.82
N VAL A 92 10.72 9.25 -4.39
CA VAL A 92 11.51 8.03 -4.52
C VAL A 92 10.86 7.13 -5.55
N LEU A 93 11.65 6.67 -6.53
CA LEU A 93 11.25 5.68 -7.54
C LEU A 93 11.85 4.33 -7.18
N TYR A 94 11.01 3.30 -7.24
CA TYR A 94 11.36 1.96 -6.77
C TYR A 94 11.46 0.95 -7.91
N PRO A 95 12.39 -0.04 -7.80
CA PRO A 95 12.49 -1.15 -8.72
C PRO A 95 11.33 -2.14 -8.53
N MET A 96 10.70 -2.54 -9.64
CA MET A 96 9.54 -3.43 -9.68
C MET A 96 9.95 -4.84 -10.11
N PHE A 97 9.39 -5.85 -9.42
CA PHE A 97 9.61 -7.27 -9.71
C PHE A 97 9.03 -7.64 -11.07
N ALA A 98 7.74 -7.41 -11.29
CA ALA A 98 7.07 -7.71 -12.56
C ALA A 98 7.48 -6.72 -13.67
N GLU A 99 7.83 -7.24 -14.85
CA GLU A 99 8.34 -6.40 -15.94
C GLU A 99 7.29 -5.45 -16.50
N ASN A 100 6.04 -5.91 -16.61
CA ASN A 100 4.94 -5.07 -17.08
C ASN A 100 4.64 -3.90 -16.11
N ARG A 101 4.95 -4.04 -14.82
CA ARG A 101 4.81 -2.96 -13.84
C ARG A 101 5.89 -1.89 -13.93
N ARG A 102 7.05 -2.21 -14.49
CA ARG A 102 8.11 -1.22 -14.79
C ARG A 102 7.64 -0.19 -15.81
N LEU A 103 6.70 -0.56 -16.66
CA LEU A 103 6.07 0.30 -17.67
C LEU A 103 5.05 1.30 -17.10
N GLU A 104 4.67 1.17 -15.82
CA GLU A 104 3.77 2.11 -15.13
C GLU A 104 4.42 3.49 -14.89
N ARG A 105 5.75 3.59 -14.92
CA ARG A 105 6.53 4.83 -14.84
C ARG A 105 6.46 5.58 -16.18
N THR A 106 5.35 6.29 -16.41
CA THR A 106 5.08 7.02 -17.65
C THR A 106 5.32 8.52 -17.49
N ASP A 107 5.55 9.22 -18.60
CA ASP A 107 5.75 10.67 -18.66
C ASP A 107 4.64 11.44 -17.94
N ARG A 108 3.39 10.97 -18.01
CA ARG A 108 2.25 11.63 -17.34
C ARG A 108 2.38 11.76 -15.83
N ILE A 109 3.05 10.81 -15.21
CA ILE A 109 3.27 10.85 -13.78
C ILE A 109 4.46 11.74 -13.49
N TYR A 110 5.48 11.73 -14.34
CA TYR A 110 6.56 12.71 -14.26
C TYR A 110 6.05 14.12 -14.49
N ASP A 111 5.19 14.37 -15.48
CA ASP A 111 4.54 15.67 -15.72
C ASP A 111 3.78 16.18 -14.49
N PHE A 112 3.21 15.28 -13.69
CA PHE A 112 2.58 15.66 -12.42
C PHE A 112 3.59 16.26 -11.44
N PHE A 113 4.81 15.71 -11.38
CA PHE A 113 5.86 16.18 -10.50
C PHE A 113 6.64 17.38 -11.05
N ASP A 114 6.62 17.63 -12.35
CA ASP A 114 7.32 18.77 -12.98
C ASP A 114 6.85 20.13 -12.49
N ASN A 115 5.66 20.18 -11.87
CA ASN A 115 5.12 21.39 -11.27
C ASN A 115 5.50 21.56 -9.78
N VAL A 116 6.36 20.70 -9.24
CA VAL A 116 6.85 20.79 -7.85
C VAL A 116 8.20 21.50 -7.85
N ASP A 117 8.25 22.67 -7.23
CA ASP A 117 9.47 23.45 -7.10
C ASP A 117 10.54 22.68 -6.30
N ASP A 118 11.80 22.76 -6.72
CA ASP A 118 12.94 22.13 -6.06
C ASP A 118 12.74 20.60 -5.81
N LEU A 119 12.14 19.88 -6.76
CA LEU A 119 11.92 18.45 -6.66
C LEU A 119 13.24 17.69 -6.59
N ASN A 120 13.40 16.90 -5.53
CA ASN A 120 14.49 15.94 -5.38
C ASN A 120 14.00 14.54 -5.77
N VAL A 121 14.62 13.92 -6.76
CA VAL A 121 14.27 12.56 -7.22
C VAL A 121 15.39 11.59 -6.83
N VAL A 122 15.02 10.59 -6.03
CA VAL A 122 15.88 9.44 -5.69
C VAL A 122 15.38 8.25 -6.50
N ASP A 123 16.19 7.76 -7.42
CA ASP A 123 15.80 6.70 -8.36
C ASP A 123 16.60 5.42 -8.14
N TYR A 124 15.92 4.39 -7.62
CA TYR A 124 16.50 3.04 -7.44
C TYR A 124 16.10 2.08 -8.58
N SER A 125 15.34 2.53 -9.59
CA SER A 125 14.79 1.65 -10.64
C SER A 125 15.85 0.90 -11.45
N SER A 126 17.08 1.43 -11.53
CA SER A 126 18.20 0.77 -12.22
C SER A 126 18.58 -0.58 -11.61
N LEU A 127 18.25 -0.82 -10.33
CA LEU A 127 18.53 -2.07 -9.62
C LEU A 127 17.67 -3.25 -10.13
N GLU A 128 16.62 -3.00 -10.92
CA GLU A 128 15.88 -4.02 -11.65
C GLU A 128 16.79 -4.92 -12.51
N LYS A 129 17.91 -4.36 -13.03
CA LYS A 129 18.89 -5.10 -13.82
C LYS A 129 19.68 -6.11 -12.98
N GLU A 130 19.73 -5.91 -11.68
CA GLU A 130 20.41 -6.78 -10.72
C GLU A 130 19.42 -7.72 -10.00
N ASN A 131 18.11 -7.69 -10.36
CA ASN A 131 17.01 -8.38 -9.68
C ASN A 131 16.92 -8.03 -8.19
N ILE A 132 17.20 -6.78 -7.85
CA ILE A 132 17.01 -6.22 -6.51
C ILE A 132 15.76 -5.35 -6.55
N PHE A 133 14.78 -5.66 -5.68
CA PHE A 133 13.45 -5.04 -5.69
C PHE A 133 13.09 -4.47 -4.32
N LEU A 134 12.34 -3.36 -4.32
CA LEU A 134 11.69 -2.82 -3.13
C LEU A 134 10.45 -2.06 -3.60
N GLU A 135 9.29 -2.69 -3.53
CA GLU A 135 8.08 -2.15 -4.14
C GLU A 135 7.38 -1.11 -3.24
N GLY A 136 7.99 0.07 -3.14
CA GLY A 136 7.46 1.29 -2.55
C GLY A 136 6.74 1.09 -1.21
N THR A 137 5.62 1.79 -1.03
CA THR A 137 4.80 1.66 0.19
C THR A 137 3.86 0.44 0.18
N GLY A 138 4.04 -0.48 -0.76
CA GLY A 138 3.57 -1.86 -0.65
C GLY A 138 4.49 -2.65 0.29
N ALA A 139 5.78 -2.66 -0.01
CA ALA A 139 6.82 -3.31 0.78
C ALA A 139 7.15 -2.55 2.08
N LEU A 140 7.07 -1.21 2.06
CA LEU A 140 7.43 -0.32 3.17
C LEU A 140 6.18 0.22 3.88
N VAL A 141 5.96 -0.15 5.14
CA VAL A 141 5.02 0.52 6.02
C VAL A 141 5.81 1.53 6.86
N LEU A 142 5.60 2.82 6.58
CA LEU A 142 6.41 3.91 7.11
C LEU A 142 5.75 4.60 8.29
N ASP A 143 6.39 4.59 9.46
CA ASP A 143 6.13 5.55 10.52
C ASP A 143 7.00 6.80 10.28
N ARG A 144 6.45 7.75 9.55
CA ARG A 144 7.16 8.98 9.13
C ARG A 144 7.48 9.91 10.30
N LYS A 145 6.65 9.88 11.34
CA LYS A 145 6.80 10.68 12.57
C LYS A 145 7.98 10.19 13.40
N ASN A 146 8.06 8.88 13.62
CA ASN A 146 9.11 8.25 14.42
C ASN A 146 10.29 7.76 13.57
N LYS A 147 10.24 8.00 12.25
CA LYS A 147 11.31 7.61 11.32
C LYS A 147 11.64 6.13 11.38
N LYS A 148 10.62 5.28 11.27
CA LYS A 148 10.76 3.82 11.21
C LYS A 148 10.16 3.27 9.93
N ALA A 149 10.88 2.34 9.28
CA ALA A 149 10.43 1.61 8.11
C ALA A 149 10.26 0.14 8.48
N TYR A 150 9.02 -0.31 8.53
CA TYR A 150 8.66 -1.71 8.73
C TYR A 150 8.58 -2.41 7.38
N CYS A 151 9.31 -3.51 7.22
CA CYS A 151 9.40 -4.20 5.95
C CYS A 151 9.47 -5.71 6.13
N SER A 152 8.47 -6.42 5.62
CA SER A 152 8.52 -7.86 5.46
C SER A 152 9.36 -8.21 4.24
N LEU A 153 10.48 -8.91 4.45
CA LEU A 153 11.38 -9.33 3.39
C LEU A 153 10.73 -10.40 2.50
N SER A 154 10.85 -10.23 1.19
CA SER A 154 10.21 -11.10 0.20
C SER A 154 10.92 -10.99 -1.16
N GLN A 155 10.42 -11.67 -2.18
CA GLN A 155 10.90 -11.48 -3.56
C GLN A 155 10.71 -10.04 -4.10
N ARG A 156 9.82 -9.24 -3.47
CA ARG A 156 9.54 -7.84 -3.84
C ARG A 156 10.10 -6.82 -2.83
N ALA A 157 10.85 -7.30 -1.85
CA ALA A 157 11.42 -6.48 -0.77
C ALA A 157 12.80 -7.03 -0.37
N ASP A 158 13.84 -6.56 -1.02
CA ASP A 158 15.23 -6.95 -0.80
C ASP A 158 15.83 -6.16 0.37
N GLU A 159 16.50 -6.87 1.29
CA GLU A 159 17.06 -6.27 2.50
C GLU A 159 18.17 -5.27 2.21
N LYS A 160 19.00 -5.54 1.19
CA LYS A 160 20.11 -4.65 0.81
C LYS A 160 19.59 -3.29 0.33
N LEU A 161 18.51 -3.29 -0.47
CA LEU A 161 17.91 -2.03 -0.90
C LEU A 161 17.15 -1.35 0.23
N LEU A 162 16.55 -2.12 1.13
CA LEU A 162 15.96 -1.55 2.35
C LEU A 162 17.00 -0.83 3.21
N ASP A 163 18.23 -1.37 3.34
CA ASP A 163 19.34 -0.70 4.05
C ASP A 163 19.68 0.64 3.38
N ILE A 164 19.84 0.65 2.07
CA ILE A 164 20.13 1.87 1.29
C ILE A 164 19.03 2.91 1.47
N PHE A 165 17.76 2.51 1.30
CA PHE A 165 16.62 3.40 1.49
C PHE A 165 16.59 3.99 2.91
N CYS A 166 16.80 3.17 3.93
CA CYS A 166 16.78 3.62 5.32
C CYS A 166 17.90 4.61 5.63
N GLU A 167 19.09 4.40 5.08
CA GLU A 167 20.23 5.32 5.19
C GLU A 167 19.91 6.66 4.50
N ASP A 168 19.52 6.61 3.22
CA ASP A 168 19.26 7.80 2.41
C ASP A 168 18.09 8.65 2.97
N ALA A 169 17.00 8.02 3.39
CA ALA A 169 15.79 8.69 3.88
C ALA A 169 15.79 8.94 5.41
N GLY A 170 16.82 8.45 6.12
CA GLY A 170 16.98 8.62 7.57
C GLY A 170 15.90 7.87 8.38
N TYR A 171 15.59 6.63 7.98
CA TYR A 171 14.68 5.74 8.71
C TYR A 171 15.45 4.68 9.49
N LYS A 172 14.91 4.31 10.66
CA LYS A 172 15.33 3.08 11.35
C LYS A 172 14.69 1.88 10.66
N LYS A 173 15.51 0.93 10.20
CA LYS A 173 15.06 -0.34 9.63
C LYS A 173 14.41 -1.24 10.70
N ILE A 174 13.22 -1.78 10.40
CA ILE A 174 12.55 -2.86 11.14
C ILE A 174 12.21 -3.94 10.10
N ALA A 175 13.16 -4.82 9.83
CA ALA A 175 13.03 -5.92 8.89
C ALA A 175 12.54 -7.18 9.60
N PHE A 176 11.67 -7.95 8.96
CA PHE A 176 11.15 -9.23 9.44
C PHE A 176 10.65 -10.07 8.27
N HIS A 177 10.32 -11.33 8.53
CA HIS A 177 9.70 -12.22 7.55
C HIS A 177 8.24 -12.48 7.94
N SER A 178 7.34 -12.45 6.99
CA SER A 178 5.93 -12.78 7.22
C SER A 178 5.41 -13.79 6.21
N TYR A 179 4.49 -14.62 6.67
CA TYR A 179 3.93 -15.75 5.93
C TYR A 179 2.42 -15.80 6.06
N GLN A 180 1.80 -16.48 5.11
CA GLN A 180 0.38 -16.82 5.11
C GLN A 180 0.22 -18.30 4.75
N THR A 181 -0.87 -18.92 5.17
CA THR A 181 -1.17 -20.32 4.86
C THR A 181 -1.98 -20.41 3.57
N ILE A 182 -1.41 -21.02 2.54
CA ILE A 182 -2.07 -21.29 1.26
C ILE A 182 -2.01 -22.79 0.98
N ASN A 183 -3.15 -23.46 0.90
CA ASN A 183 -3.24 -24.91 0.69
C ASN A 183 -2.37 -25.71 1.68
N ASP A 184 -2.48 -25.39 2.97
CA ASP A 184 -1.72 -25.98 4.07
C ASP A 184 -0.19 -25.74 4.03
N GLU A 185 0.29 -24.86 3.17
CA GLU A 185 1.71 -24.45 3.11
C GLU A 185 1.91 -22.99 3.53
N ARG A 186 3.00 -22.75 4.25
CA ARG A 186 3.41 -21.38 4.59
C ARG A 186 4.09 -20.72 3.38
N LYS A 187 3.47 -19.68 2.85
CA LYS A 187 3.97 -18.87 1.73
C LYS A 187 4.31 -17.47 2.20
N ALA A 188 5.44 -16.93 1.74
CA ALA A 188 5.83 -15.57 2.09
C ALA A 188 4.77 -14.56 1.62
N ILE A 189 4.45 -13.60 2.48
CA ILE A 189 3.65 -12.43 2.12
C ILE A 189 4.53 -11.50 1.30
N TYR A 190 4.06 -11.13 0.11
CA TYR A 190 4.86 -10.39 -0.87
C TYR A 190 5.06 -8.90 -0.53
N HIS A 191 4.12 -8.29 0.20
CA HIS A 191 4.16 -6.89 0.63
C HIS A 191 3.76 -6.73 2.10
N THR A 192 4.45 -5.87 2.82
CA THR A 192 4.16 -5.59 4.24
C THR A 192 2.75 -5.03 4.45
N ASN A 193 2.26 -4.18 3.53
CA ASN A 193 0.92 -3.57 3.62
C ASN A 193 -0.24 -4.56 3.44
N VAL A 194 0.03 -5.83 3.19
CA VAL A 194 -0.97 -6.91 3.21
C VAL A 194 -1.37 -7.24 4.64
N MET A 195 -0.40 -7.23 5.58
CA MET A 195 -0.59 -7.71 6.95
C MET A 195 -0.40 -6.63 8.02
N MET A 196 -0.02 -5.41 7.61
CA MET A 196 0.27 -4.30 8.53
C MET A 196 -0.14 -2.95 7.93
N ALA A 197 -0.74 -2.09 8.76
CA ALA A 197 -0.97 -0.67 8.46
C ALA A 197 -0.51 0.22 9.61
N MET A 198 -0.13 1.47 9.29
CA MET A 198 0.40 2.43 10.25
C MET A 198 -0.47 3.69 10.29
N GLY A 199 -1.02 3.98 11.46
CA GLY A 199 -1.70 5.22 11.77
C GLY A 199 -0.89 6.16 12.68
N GLU A 200 -1.45 7.34 13.00
CA GLU A 200 -0.83 8.30 13.93
C GLU A 200 -0.74 7.75 15.36
N ASN A 201 -1.78 7.08 15.83
CA ASN A 201 -1.92 6.63 17.21
C ASN A 201 -2.03 5.11 17.37
N TYR A 202 -2.28 4.38 16.30
CA TYR A 202 -2.42 2.94 16.30
C TYR A 202 -1.68 2.30 15.12
N ALA A 203 -1.54 0.99 15.17
CA ALA A 203 -1.10 0.17 14.05
C ALA A 203 -2.00 -1.07 13.95
N ILE A 204 -2.34 -1.48 12.73
CA ILE A 204 -2.99 -2.78 12.47
C ILE A 204 -1.87 -3.77 12.18
N LEU A 205 -1.90 -4.95 12.81
CA LEU A 205 -0.84 -5.94 12.69
C LEU A 205 -1.38 -7.38 12.78
N CYS A 206 -1.09 -8.19 11.78
CA CYS A 206 -1.21 -9.64 11.89
C CYS A 206 0.10 -10.21 12.47
N ALA A 207 0.19 -10.27 13.79
CA ALA A 207 1.39 -10.75 14.47
C ALA A 207 1.66 -12.24 14.20
N ASP A 208 0.60 -13.04 13.97
CA ASP A 208 0.72 -14.47 13.68
C ASP A 208 1.29 -14.79 12.29
N SER A 209 1.29 -13.81 11.39
CA SER A 209 1.99 -13.93 10.11
C SER A 209 3.52 -13.89 10.26
N ILE A 210 4.06 -13.44 11.41
CA ILE A 210 5.50 -13.39 11.69
C ILE A 210 5.86 -14.65 12.49
N ASP A 211 6.35 -15.69 11.81
CA ASP A 211 6.61 -17.00 12.42
C ASP A 211 7.79 -16.98 13.39
N ASN A 212 8.82 -16.16 13.09
CA ASN A 212 9.95 -15.97 13.99
C ASN A 212 9.54 -15.11 15.20
N LEU A 213 9.58 -15.70 16.39
CA LEU A 213 9.13 -15.06 17.63
C LEU A 213 10.01 -13.86 18.04
N GLU A 214 11.29 -13.86 17.68
CA GLU A 214 12.19 -12.73 17.97
C GLU A 214 11.88 -11.53 17.06
N GLU A 215 11.65 -11.78 15.75
CA GLU A 215 11.22 -10.74 14.80
C GLU A 215 9.85 -10.19 15.19
N ARG A 216 8.89 -11.07 15.54
CA ARG A 216 7.56 -10.69 16.02
C ARG A 216 7.64 -9.79 17.25
N ALA A 217 8.42 -10.18 18.25
CA ALA A 217 8.63 -9.38 19.45
C ALA A 217 9.30 -8.04 19.14
N ALA A 218 10.26 -8.01 18.23
CA ALA A 218 10.92 -6.78 17.79
C ALA A 218 9.94 -5.78 17.15
N VAL A 219 9.07 -6.24 16.25
CA VAL A 219 8.03 -5.41 15.63
C VAL A 219 7.08 -4.84 16.68
N ILE A 220 6.55 -5.68 17.56
CA ILE A 220 5.62 -5.27 18.63
C ILE A 220 6.29 -4.26 19.57
N ASN A 221 7.49 -4.55 20.06
CA ASN A 221 8.23 -3.66 20.96
C ASN A 221 8.50 -2.28 20.33
N GLU A 222 8.78 -2.22 19.02
CA GLU A 222 9.01 -0.95 18.34
C GLU A 222 7.72 -0.12 18.19
N LEU A 223 6.56 -0.76 18.01
CA LEU A 223 5.25 -0.09 18.01
C LEU A 223 4.89 0.42 19.42
N GLU A 224 5.09 -0.40 20.45
CA GLU A 224 4.81 -0.04 21.85
C GLU A 224 5.70 1.10 22.36
N LYS A 225 7.00 1.13 21.98
CA LYS A 225 7.91 2.25 22.27
C LYS A 225 7.37 3.58 21.73
N ASP A 226 6.70 3.56 20.58
CA ASP A 226 6.09 4.72 19.98
C ASP A 226 4.66 4.98 20.46
N LYS A 227 4.21 4.21 21.46
CA LYS A 227 2.89 4.30 22.10
C LYS A 227 1.74 4.10 21.10
N LYS A 228 1.95 3.25 20.09
CA LYS A 228 0.89 2.84 19.19
C LYS A 228 -0.04 1.83 19.89
N GLU A 229 -1.35 2.05 19.85
CA GLU A 229 -2.32 1.02 20.20
C GLU A 229 -2.34 -0.02 19.07
N ILE A 230 -2.12 -1.30 19.38
CA ILE A 230 -2.02 -2.32 18.33
C ILE A 230 -3.38 -2.97 18.13
N VAL A 231 -3.92 -2.85 16.93
CA VAL A 231 -5.11 -3.59 16.48
C VAL A 231 -4.62 -4.92 15.89
N TYR A 232 -4.65 -5.97 16.72
CA TYR A 232 -4.28 -7.30 16.26
C TYR A 232 -5.33 -7.88 15.35
N ILE A 233 -4.90 -8.42 14.20
CA ILE A 233 -5.75 -9.10 13.23
C ILE A 233 -5.27 -10.53 12.98
N SER A 234 -6.18 -11.41 12.59
CA SER A 234 -5.87 -12.79 12.23
C SER A 234 -5.46 -12.94 10.76
N GLU A 235 -4.85 -14.08 10.39
CA GLU A 235 -4.57 -14.41 8.97
C GLU A 235 -5.86 -14.45 8.14
N GLN A 236 -6.98 -14.91 8.69
CA GLN A 236 -8.27 -14.87 7.99
C GLN A 236 -8.73 -13.44 7.69
N GLN A 237 -8.44 -12.49 8.59
CA GLN A 237 -8.73 -11.08 8.37
C GLN A 237 -7.75 -10.45 7.36
N VAL A 238 -6.51 -10.97 7.27
CA VAL A 238 -5.57 -10.60 6.19
C VAL A 238 -6.12 -11.02 4.83
N GLU A 239 -6.72 -12.20 4.70
CA GLU A 239 -7.41 -12.63 3.47
C GLU A 239 -8.58 -11.70 3.10
N SER A 240 -9.17 -11.03 4.08
CA SER A 240 -10.20 -10.01 3.90
C SER A 240 -9.62 -8.60 3.73
N PHE A 241 -8.32 -8.46 3.44
CA PHE A 241 -7.61 -7.20 3.23
C PHE A 241 -7.60 -6.22 4.42
N LEU A 242 -7.80 -6.70 5.65
CA LEU A 242 -7.87 -5.80 6.83
C LEU A 242 -6.51 -5.15 7.14
N GLY A 243 -5.38 -5.76 6.77
CA GLY A 243 -4.06 -5.13 6.81
C GLY A 243 -3.84 -4.05 5.74
N ASN A 244 -4.67 -4.05 4.67
CA ASN A 244 -4.53 -3.14 3.54
C ASN A 244 -5.39 -1.87 3.71
N THR A 245 -5.14 -1.14 4.79
CA THR A 245 -5.84 0.09 5.16
C THR A 245 -4.88 1.28 5.19
N ILE A 246 -5.42 2.49 5.16
CA ILE A 246 -4.63 3.71 5.23
C ILE A 246 -5.35 4.77 6.06
N GLU A 247 -4.62 5.44 6.97
CA GLU A 247 -5.09 6.64 7.65
C GLU A 247 -4.73 7.89 6.82
N LEU A 248 -5.73 8.72 6.58
CA LEU A 248 -5.62 10.02 5.94
C LEU A 248 -6.18 11.10 6.88
N VAL A 249 -5.92 12.37 6.60
CA VAL A 249 -6.56 13.48 7.30
C VAL A 249 -7.34 14.30 6.28
N ASN A 250 -8.57 14.70 6.59
CA ASN A 250 -9.34 15.55 5.69
C ASN A 250 -8.99 17.06 5.87
N ASN A 251 -9.61 17.92 5.06
CA ASN A 251 -9.39 19.37 5.11
C ASN A 251 -9.91 20.03 6.39
N GLU A 252 -10.73 19.35 7.18
CA GLU A 252 -11.24 19.78 8.49
C GLU A 252 -10.36 19.28 9.65
N GLY A 253 -9.31 18.51 9.36
CA GLY A 253 -8.41 17.95 10.37
C GLY A 253 -8.93 16.66 11.03
N VAL A 254 -9.96 16.04 10.48
CA VAL A 254 -10.50 14.75 10.94
C VAL A 254 -9.69 13.62 10.34
N ASN A 255 -9.23 12.69 11.16
CA ASN A 255 -8.53 11.49 10.69
C ASN A 255 -9.54 10.48 10.15
N ILE A 256 -9.19 9.85 9.05
CA ILE A 256 -10.04 8.91 8.30
C ILE A 256 -9.26 7.63 8.05
N CYS A 257 -9.77 6.51 8.58
CA CYS A 257 -9.27 5.17 8.23
C CYS A 257 -10.00 4.67 6.99
N VAL A 258 -9.33 4.68 5.85
CA VAL A 258 -9.87 4.17 4.58
C VAL A 258 -9.56 2.69 4.47
N MET A 259 -10.58 1.87 4.25
CA MET A 259 -10.47 0.43 4.04
C MET A 259 -11.52 -0.06 3.06
N SER A 260 -11.38 -1.26 2.53
CA SER A 260 -12.43 -1.83 1.69
C SER A 260 -13.66 -2.24 2.50
N ALA A 261 -14.81 -2.37 1.83
CA ALA A 261 -16.00 -2.92 2.44
C ALA A 261 -15.82 -4.37 2.90
N THR A 262 -14.98 -5.13 2.20
CA THR A 262 -14.56 -6.50 2.59
C THR A 262 -13.82 -6.46 3.92
N ALA A 263 -12.83 -5.59 4.08
CA ALA A 263 -12.07 -5.40 5.31
C ALA A 263 -12.96 -4.92 6.46
N TYR A 264 -13.81 -3.93 6.21
CA TYR A 264 -14.75 -3.41 7.20
C TYR A 264 -15.70 -4.49 7.75
N SER A 265 -16.19 -5.36 6.88
CA SER A 265 -17.07 -6.47 7.26
C SER A 265 -16.37 -7.55 8.08
N ALA A 266 -15.05 -7.64 8.01
CA ALA A 266 -14.22 -8.59 8.76
C ALA A 266 -13.79 -8.05 10.14
N LEU A 267 -13.98 -6.76 10.44
CA LEU A 267 -13.69 -6.17 11.75
C LEU A 267 -14.56 -6.79 12.85
N THR A 268 -13.94 -7.10 13.97
CA THR A 268 -14.69 -7.32 15.22
C THR A 268 -15.10 -5.98 15.84
N ASP A 269 -16.09 -6.02 16.73
CA ASP A 269 -16.54 -4.80 17.45
C ASP A 269 -15.39 -4.20 18.30
N GLU A 270 -14.53 -5.04 18.88
CA GLU A 270 -13.36 -4.58 19.65
C GLU A 270 -12.37 -3.82 18.75
N GLN A 271 -11.99 -4.40 17.61
CA GLN A 271 -11.07 -3.78 16.66
C GLN A 271 -11.64 -2.46 16.11
N LYS A 272 -12.95 -2.45 15.80
CA LYS A 272 -13.65 -1.26 15.35
C LYS A 272 -13.62 -0.16 16.42
N ASN A 273 -13.93 -0.50 17.66
CA ASN A 273 -13.89 0.44 18.78
C ASN A 273 -12.49 1.03 19.00
N ILE A 274 -11.41 0.27 18.79
CA ILE A 274 -10.04 0.80 18.89
C ILE A 274 -9.79 1.83 17.78
N ILE A 275 -10.12 1.52 16.54
CA ILE A 275 -9.92 2.43 15.41
C ILE A 275 -10.76 3.70 15.58
N GLU A 276 -12.02 3.57 15.96
CA GLU A 276 -12.97 4.68 16.14
C GLU A 276 -12.63 5.62 17.32
N LYS A 277 -11.68 5.27 18.20
CA LYS A 277 -11.12 6.23 19.17
C LYS A 277 -10.34 7.35 18.48
N TYR A 278 -9.81 7.09 17.29
CA TYR A 278 -8.85 7.96 16.61
C TYR A 278 -9.37 8.46 15.25
N ASP A 279 -10.10 7.62 14.53
CA ASP A 279 -10.47 7.81 13.15
C ASP A 279 -11.96 7.63 12.89
N VAL A 280 -12.45 8.29 11.87
CA VAL A 280 -13.70 7.90 11.22
C VAL A 280 -13.38 6.81 10.19
N ILE A 281 -14.04 5.64 10.28
CA ILE A 281 -13.84 4.57 9.31
C ILE A 281 -14.61 4.87 8.04
N LEU A 282 -13.92 4.83 6.89
CA LEU A 282 -14.51 4.99 5.56
C LEU A 282 -14.40 3.69 4.75
N PRO A 283 -15.46 2.88 4.70
CA PRO A 283 -15.47 1.71 3.82
C PRO A 283 -15.65 2.13 2.36
N VAL A 284 -14.84 1.54 1.45
CA VAL A 284 -14.97 1.71 0.00
C VAL A 284 -15.20 0.36 -0.68
N ASP A 285 -16.05 0.32 -1.69
CA ASP A 285 -16.37 -0.90 -2.41
C ASP A 285 -15.42 -1.07 -3.60
N VAL A 286 -14.49 -2.02 -3.49
CA VAL A 286 -13.42 -2.31 -4.46
C VAL A 286 -13.28 -3.81 -4.70
N HIS A 287 -14.37 -4.55 -4.62
CA HIS A 287 -14.39 -6.01 -4.67
C HIS A 287 -13.80 -6.60 -5.98
N THR A 288 -14.09 -5.98 -7.14
CA THR A 288 -13.53 -6.40 -8.42
C THR A 288 -12.01 -6.16 -8.44
N ILE A 289 -11.57 -5.02 -7.91
CA ILE A 289 -10.15 -4.66 -7.84
C ILE A 289 -9.42 -5.62 -6.91
N GLU A 290 -9.98 -5.95 -5.75
CA GLU A 290 -9.44 -6.95 -4.83
C GLU A 290 -9.29 -8.32 -5.50
N LYS A 291 -10.35 -8.77 -6.16
CA LYS A 291 -10.41 -10.11 -6.75
C LYS A 291 -9.40 -10.33 -7.86
N TYR A 292 -9.27 -9.40 -8.79
CA TYR A 292 -8.43 -9.57 -9.97
C TYR A 292 -7.04 -8.96 -9.84
N GLY A 293 -6.89 -7.89 -9.06
CA GLY A 293 -5.60 -7.24 -8.80
C GLY A 293 -4.88 -7.79 -7.57
N GLY A 294 -5.63 -8.39 -6.61
CA GLY A 294 -5.06 -8.87 -5.36
C GLY A 294 -4.45 -7.78 -4.47
N GLY A 295 -4.85 -6.53 -4.71
CA GLY A 295 -4.59 -5.35 -3.88
C GLY A 295 -5.92 -4.70 -3.49
N SER A 296 -5.94 -3.86 -2.46
CA SER A 296 -7.14 -3.23 -1.93
C SER A 296 -6.97 -1.71 -1.78
N ALA A 297 -7.79 -1.07 -0.97
CA ALA A 297 -7.89 0.38 -0.84
C ALA A 297 -6.53 1.09 -0.63
N ARG A 298 -5.65 0.55 0.25
CA ARG A 298 -4.31 1.12 0.50
C ARG A 298 -3.44 1.11 -0.74
N CYS A 299 -3.46 0.02 -1.51
CA CYS A 299 -2.64 -0.13 -2.70
C CYS A 299 -3.00 0.88 -3.80
N MET A 300 -4.27 1.34 -3.85
CA MET A 300 -4.76 2.30 -4.83
C MET A 300 -4.35 3.74 -4.53
N ILE A 301 -3.74 4.01 -3.38
CA ILE A 301 -3.46 5.36 -2.88
C ILE A 301 -1.95 5.58 -2.76
N ALA A 302 -1.42 6.55 -3.50
CA ALA A 302 -0.10 7.12 -3.27
C ALA A 302 -0.25 8.43 -2.49
N GLU A 303 0.37 8.50 -1.31
CA GLU A 303 0.34 9.68 -0.43
C GLU A 303 1.24 10.78 -0.98
N LEU A 304 0.80 12.03 -0.93
CA LEU A 304 1.56 13.19 -1.36
C LEU A 304 1.98 14.04 -0.16
N PHE A 305 3.29 14.06 0.12
CA PHE A 305 3.94 14.88 1.16
C PHE A 305 4.78 16.03 0.57
N ILE A 306 4.43 16.41 -0.66
CA ILE A 306 5.04 17.47 -1.47
C ILE A 306 4.08 18.63 -1.68
#